data_c54ce807f50fbab479f6a3f3cdd6d730
#
_entry.id   c54ce807f50fbab479f6a3f3cdd6d730
#
_cell.length_a   1.000
_cell.length_b   1.000
_cell.length_c   1.000
_cell.angle_alpha   90.00
_cell.angle_beta   90.00
_cell.angle_gamma   90.00
#
_symmetry.space_group_name_H-M   'P 1'
#
loop_
_entity.id
_entity.type
_entity.pdbx_description
1 polymer ?
#
loop_
_entity_poly.entity_id
_entity_poly.type
_entity_poly.pdbx_seq_one_letter_code
_entity_poly.pdbx_strand_id
1 'polypeptide(L)'
;MGLYSERVVPRIVHVACGSKNVEPLRRRVCEHLAGNVVEIGFGSGLNVPFYPASVTRVAAVEPSDVGWKLADKRLRAATVPVERSGRDGQSLPFADNSFDAGLSSWTLCTIPDVATALRELRRVLKPGGSLHFVEHGL
;
A
#
# COMPACT_ATOMS: atom_id res chain seq x y z
N MET A 1 0.50 -18.88 -9.67
CA MET A 1 1.84 -18.33 -9.71
C MET A 1 2.72 -19.08 -8.74
N GLY A 2 3.94 -19.33 -9.11
CA GLY A 2 4.80 -20.24 -8.35
C GLY A 2 5.61 -19.58 -7.25
N LEU A 3 6.50 -20.38 -6.66
CA LEU A 3 7.39 -20.00 -5.58
C LEU A 3 8.21 -18.74 -5.86
N TYR A 4 8.59 -18.54 -7.13
CA TYR A 4 9.35 -17.37 -7.55
C TYR A 4 8.61 -16.07 -7.27
N SER A 5 7.34 -15.96 -7.69
CA SER A 5 6.55 -14.75 -7.49
C SER A 5 6.18 -14.49 -6.02
N GLU A 6 6.02 -15.55 -5.23
CA GLU A 6 5.59 -15.41 -3.83
C GLU A 6 6.74 -15.15 -2.86
N ARG A 7 7.95 -15.65 -3.14
CA ARG A 7 9.08 -15.57 -2.23
C ARG A 7 10.25 -14.74 -2.74
N VAL A 8 10.60 -14.90 -4.00
CA VAL A 8 11.78 -14.23 -4.57
C VAL A 8 11.45 -12.81 -4.98
N VAL A 9 10.37 -12.61 -5.72
CA VAL A 9 9.97 -11.28 -6.22
C VAL A 9 9.72 -10.30 -5.08
N PRO A 10 8.98 -10.63 -4.00
CA PRO A 10 8.80 -9.69 -2.89
C PRO A 10 10.11 -9.26 -2.23
N ARG A 11 11.08 -10.15 -2.12
CA ARG A 11 12.40 -9.80 -1.56
C ARG A 11 13.19 -8.87 -2.47
N ILE A 12 13.17 -9.10 -3.78
CA ILE A 12 13.82 -8.22 -4.75
C ILE A 12 13.15 -6.83 -4.72
N VAL A 13 11.83 -6.77 -4.70
CA VAL A 13 11.09 -5.51 -4.62
C VAL A 13 11.42 -4.78 -3.31
N HIS A 14 11.50 -5.50 -2.19
CA HIS A 14 11.88 -4.90 -0.91
C HIS A 14 13.26 -4.23 -0.99
N VAL A 15 14.26 -4.91 -1.53
CA VAL A 15 15.63 -4.36 -1.67
C VAL A 15 15.62 -3.16 -2.61
N ALA A 16 15.01 -3.27 -3.80
CA ALA A 16 15.00 -2.22 -4.80
C ALA A 16 14.22 -0.98 -4.34
N CYS A 17 13.03 -1.17 -3.78
CA CYS A 17 12.16 -0.07 -3.33
C CYS A 17 12.60 0.51 -1.99
N GLY A 18 13.42 -0.21 -1.22
CA GLY A 18 13.98 0.27 0.04
C GLY A 18 15.21 1.14 -0.10
N SER A 19 15.69 1.39 -1.33
CA SER A 19 16.88 2.20 -1.55
C SER A 19 16.63 3.65 -1.14
N LYS A 20 17.69 4.32 -0.66
CA LYS A 20 17.63 5.73 -0.25
C LYS A 20 17.23 6.67 -1.38
N ASN A 21 17.44 6.27 -2.64
CA ASN A 21 17.11 7.07 -3.81
C ASN A 21 15.61 7.28 -3.98
N VAL A 22 14.75 6.40 -3.45
CA VAL A 22 13.30 6.51 -3.54
C VAL A 22 12.65 7.07 -2.27
N GLU A 23 13.41 7.25 -1.18
CA GLU A 23 12.86 7.81 0.06
C GLU A 23 12.18 9.17 -0.13
N PRO A 24 12.75 10.15 -0.88
CA PRO A 24 12.08 11.43 -1.08
C PRO A 24 10.71 11.29 -1.76
N LEU A 25 10.59 10.36 -2.71
CA LEU A 25 9.32 10.08 -3.39
C LEU A 25 8.32 9.44 -2.42
N ARG A 26 8.79 8.55 -1.56
CA ARG A 26 7.97 7.88 -0.56
C ARG A 26 7.46 8.88 0.48
N ARG A 27 8.29 9.79 0.95
CA ARG A 27 7.89 10.88 1.83
C ARG A 27 6.81 11.73 1.17
N ARG A 28 7.01 12.09 -0.08
CA ARG A 28 6.10 12.95 -0.83
C ARG A 28 4.73 12.30 -1.05
N VAL A 29 4.69 11.03 -1.39
CA VAL A 29 3.42 10.32 -1.62
C VAL A 29 2.61 10.17 -0.33
N CYS A 30 3.28 10.12 0.82
CA CYS A 30 2.62 9.95 2.11
C CYS A 30 2.28 11.26 2.83
N GLU A 31 2.90 12.38 2.47
CA GLU A 31 2.87 13.61 3.29
C GLU A 31 1.48 14.19 3.55
N HIS A 32 0.52 13.97 2.66
CA HIS A 32 -0.84 14.51 2.80
C HIS A 32 -1.89 13.46 3.15
N LEU A 33 -1.47 12.26 3.52
CA LEU A 33 -2.41 11.23 3.98
C LEU A 33 -3.04 11.66 5.31
N ALA A 34 -4.34 11.39 5.46
CA ALA A 34 -5.06 11.69 6.68
C ALA A 34 -6.23 10.72 6.88
N GLY A 35 -6.58 10.49 8.13
CA GLY A 35 -7.74 9.71 8.50
C GLY A 35 -7.55 8.21 8.31
N ASN A 36 -8.62 7.54 7.88
CA ASN A 36 -8.64 6.11 7.63
C ASN A 36 -8.12 5.84 6.21
N VAL A 37 -7.01 5.11 6.10
CA VAL A 37 -6.27 4.92 4.84
C VAL A 37 -6.33 3.45 4.42
N VAL A 38 -6.56 3.20 3.13
CA VAL A 38 -6.35 1.89 2.51
C VAL A 38 -5.07 1.95 1.68
N GLU A 39 -4.14 1.04 1.94
CA GLU A 39 -2.91 0.92 1.14
C GLU A 39 -2.93 -0.39 0.37
N ILE A 40 -2.95 -0.32 -0.96
CA ILE A 40 -2.82 -1.50 -1.83
C ILE A 40 -1.35 -1.72 -2.18
N GLY A 41 -0.96 -3.00 -2.32
CA GLY A 41 0.42 -3.34 -2.58
C GLY A 41 1.33 -2.94 -1.42
N PHE A 42 0.88 -3.20 -0.21
CA PHE A 42 1.59 -2.84 1.02
C PHE A 42 3.04 -3.35 1.04
N GLY A 43 3.28 -4.53 0.48
CA GLY A 43 4.61 -5.14 0.39
C GLY A 43 5.20 -5.40 1.77
N SER A 44 6.43 -4.97 1.95
CA SER A 44 7.16 -5.12 3.21
C SER A 44 7.02 -3.92 4.16
N GLY A 45 6.04 -3.06 3.91
CA GLY A 45 5.73 -1.95 4.80
C GLY A 45 6.72 -0.78 4.74
N LEU A 46 7.32 -0.53 3.59
CA LEU A 46 8.31 0.53 3.43
C LEU A 46 7.72 1.94 3.59
N ASN A 47 6.40 2.10 3.45
CA ASN A 47 5.72 3.37 3.70
C ASN A 47 5.43 3.62 5.19
N VAL A 48 5.45 2.58 6.02
CA VAL A 48 5.06 2.70 7.44
C VAL A 48 5.80 3.82 8.18
N PRO A 49 7.13 3.98 8.04
CA PRO A 49 7.83 5.07 8.71
C PRO A 49 7.43 6.47 8.24
N PHE A 50 6.74 6.57 7.11
CA PHE A 50 6.39 7.85 6.49
C PHE A 50 4.92 8.25 6.68
N TYR A 51 4.12 7.43 7.35
CA TYR A 51 2.75 7.83 7.65
C TYR A 51 2.74 9.05 8.57
N PRO A 52 2.06 10.15 8.17
CA PRO A 52 1.98 11.32 9.04
C PRO A 52 1.05 11.09 10.24
N ALA A 53 1.19 11.94 11.25
CA ALA A 53 0.37 11.86 12.46
C ALA A 53 -1.13 12.06 12.20
N SER A 54 -1.49 12.64 11.07
CA SER A 54 -2.89 12.81 10.63
C SER A 54 -3.58 11.50 10.24
N VAL A 55 -2.81 10.43 9.98
CA VAL A 55 -3.37 9.10 9.68
C VAL A 55 -3.82 8.45 10.99
N THR A 56 -5.07 7.98 11.02
CA THR A 56 -5.65 7.34 12.20
C THR A 56 -5.50 5.83 12.20
N ARG A 57 -5.55 5.20 11.03
CA ARG A 57 -5.32 3.76 10.83
C ARG A 57 -5.07 3.47 9.36
N VAL A 58 -4.43 2.32 9.10
CA VAL A 58 -4.17 1.84 7.75
C VAL A 58 -4.70 0.40 7.62
N ALA A 59 -5.55 0.19 6.62
CA ALA A 59 -5.94 -1.14 6.17
C ALA A 59 -4.99 -1.55 5.04
N ALA A 60 -4.13 -2.52 5.30
CA ALA A 60 -3.15 -2.99 4.34
C ALA A 60 -3.73 -4.10 3.47
N VAL A 61 -3.56 -3.99 2.15
CA VAL A 61 -3.94 -5.01 1.18
C VAL A 61 -2.66 -5.54 0.54
N GLU A 62 -2.34 -6.80 0.84
CA GLU A 62 -1.10 -7.42 0.39
C GLU A 62 -1.32 -8.90 0.05
N PRO A 63 -1.09 -9.32 -1.21
CA PRO A 63 -1.26 -10.72 -1.60
C PRO A 63 -0.15 -11.64 -1.06
N SER A 64 1.05 -11.12 -0.77
CA SER A 64 2.20 -11.92 -0.40
C SER A 64 2.34 -12.08 1.11
N ASP A 65 2.30 -13.33 1.59
CA ASP A 65 2.59 -13.64 3.00
C ASP A 65 4.05 -13.34 3.34
N VAL A 66 4.96 -13.54 2.39
CA VAL A 66 6.39 -13.21 2.56
C VAL A 66 6.58 -11.70 2.70
N GLY A 67 5.91 -10.91 1.84
CA GLY A 67 5.94 -9.45 1.94
C GLY A 67 5.45 -8.99 3.31
N TRP A 68 4.33 -9.51 3.77
CA TRP A 68 3.78 -9.18 5.08
C TRP A 68 4.74 -9.51 6.22
N LYS A 69 5.37 -10.68 6.18
CA LYS A 69 6.37 -11.07 7.20
C LYS A 69 7.58 -10.14 7.23
N LEU A 70 8.03 -9.66 6.06
CA LEU A 70 9.14 -8.73 5.98
C LEU A 70 8.80 -7.37 6.62
N ALA A 71 7.52 -7.05 6.78
CA ALA A 71 7.06 -5.81 7.41
C ALA A 71 7.07 -5.87 8.95
N ASP A 72 7.27 -7.02 9.56
CA ASP A 72 7.06 -7.24 11.00
C ASP A 72 7.77 -6.21 11.88
N LYS A 73 9.06 -5.93 11.63
CA LYS A 73 9.82 -4.96 12.41
C LYS A 73 9.24 -3.54 12.29
N ARG A 74 8.82 -3.13 11.08
CA ARG A 74 8.23 -1.83 10.84
C ARG A 74 6.87 -1.71 11.50
N LEU A 75 6.07 -2.78 11.43
CA LEU A 75 4.75 -2.81 12.06
C LEU A 75 4.85 -2.69 13.58
N ARG A 76 5.83 -3.33 14.19
CA ARG A 76 6.06 -3.21 15.65
C ARG A 76 6.50 -1.81 16.06
N ALA A 77 7.20 -1.09 15.20
CA ALA A 77 7.65 0.28 15.45
C ALA A 77 6.62 1.34 15.01
N ALA A 78 5.53 0.93 14.36
CA ALA A 78 4.52 1.86 13.84
C ALA A 78 3.80 2.60 14.96
N THR A 79 3.59 3.90 14.75
CA THR A 79 2.79 4.75 15.65
C THR A 79 1.32 4.78 15.27
N VAL A 80 0.99 4.26 14.09
CA VAL A 80 -0.36 4.19 13.53
C VAL A 80 -0.78 2.72 13.49
N PRO A 81 -2.01 2.37 13.90
CA PRO A 81 -2.51 0.99 13.74
C PRO A 81 -2.52 0.58 12.27
N VAL A 82 -1.88 -0.54 11.96
CA VAL A 82 -1.85 -1.12 10.62
C VAL A 82 -2.33 -2.56 10.71
N GLU A 83 -3.34 -2.89 9.93
CA GLU A 83 -3.92 -4.24 9.91
C GLU A 83 -3.99 -4.76 8.49
N ARG A 84 -3.57 -6.01 8.28
CA ARG A 84 -3.75 -6.68 6.99
C ARG A 84 -5.22 -7.09 6.85
N SER A 85 -5.95 -6.37 6.01
CA SER A 85 -7.39 -6.53 5.87
C SER A 85 -7.83 -7.07 4.51
N GLY A 86 -6.90 -7.29 3.58
CA GLY A 86 -7.19 -7.83 2.26
C GLY A 86 -5.96 -8.34 1.56
N ARG A 87 -6.18 -9.08 0.46
CA ARG A 87 -5.11 -9.71 -0.32
C ARG A 87 -5.05 -9.27 -1.77
N ASP A 88 -6.18 -8.85 -2.34
CA ASP A 88 -6.29 -8.55 -3.77
C ASP A 88 -6.80 -7.14 -3.98
N GLY A 89 -5.97 -6.30 -4.62
CA GLY A 89 -6.36 -4.93 -4.95
C GLY A 89 -7.48 -4.83 -5.98
N GLN A 90 -7.76 -5.91 -6.69
CA GLN A 90 -8.86 -5.98 -7.66
C GLN A 90 -10.20 -6.34 -7.03
N SER A 91 -10.21 -6.72 -5.76
CA SER A 91 -11.40 -7.09 -5.01
C SER A 91 -11.21 -6.71 -3.53
N LEU A 92 -11.59 -5.49 -3.20
CA LEU A 92 -11.39 -4.97 -1.85
C LEU A 92 -12.55 -5.38 -0.94
N PRO A 93 -12.25 -6.05 0.20
CA PRO A 93 -13.28 -6.55 1.12
C PRO A 93 -13.77 -5.47 2.07
N PHE A 94 -14.08 -4.29 1.53
CA PHE A 94 -14.54 -3.14 2.29
C PHE A 94 -15.83 -2.59 1.73
N ALA A 95 -16.65 -1.99 2.59
CA ALA A 95 -17.85 -1.29 2.18
C ALA A 95 -17.52 -0.05 1.34
N ASP A 96 -18.48 0.41 0.57
CA ASP A 96 -18.37 1.68 -0.15
C ASP A 96 -18.12 2.83 0.83
N ASN A 97 -17.36 3.82 0.39
CA ASN A 97 -17.13 5.06 1.15
C ASN A 97 -16.58 4.82 2.57
N SER A 98 -15.61 3.90 2.71
CA SER A 98 -15.03 3.51 4.00
C SER A 98 -13.77 4.26 4.37
N PHE A 99 -13.06 4.83 3.40
CA PHE A 99 -11.74 5.41 3.61
C PHE A 99 -11.66 6.87 3.20
N ASP A 100 -10.84 7.62 3.94
CA ASP A 100 -10.56 9.02 3.65
C ASP A 100 -9.51 9.18 2.56
N ALA A 101 -8.55 8.25 2.47
CA ALA A 101 -7.50 8.26 1.48
C ALA A 101 -7.08 6.84 1.08
N GLY A 102 -6.58 6.72 -0.14
CA GLY A 102 -5.92 5.52 -0.64
C GLY A 102 -4.45 5.81 -0.92
N LEU A 103 -3.61 4.78 -0.77
CA LEU A 103 -2.18 4.84 -1.01
C LEU A 103 -1.74 3.67 -1.88
N SER A 104 -0.94 3.95 -2.90
CA SER A 104 -0.33 2.94 -3.76
C SER A 104 1.07 3.40 -4.18
N SER A 105 2.08 2.56 -3.94
CA SER A 105 3.47 2.87 -4.29
C SER A 105 4.03 1.75 -5.15
N TRP A 106 4.32 2.05 -6.41
CA TRP A 106 4.92 1.13 -7.40
C TRP A 106 4.18 -0.22 -7.47
N THR A 107 2.86 -0.18 -7.36
CA THR A 107 2.02 -1.38 -7.31
C THR A 107 1.12 -1.53 -8.52
N LEU A 108 0.56 -0.42 -9.03
CA LEU A 108 -0.43 -0.46 -10.10
C LEU A 108 0.10 -1.15 -11.35
N CYS A 109 1.39 -1.02 -11.63
CA CYS A 109 2.05 -1.67 -12.78
C CYS A 109 2.11 -3.21 -12.64
N THR A 110 1.94 -3.76 -11.44
CA THR A 110 1.96 -5.21 -11.19
C THR A 110 0.58 -5.85 -11.16
N ILE A 111 -0.48 -5.05 -11.17
CA ILE A 111 -1.86 -5.54 -11.10
C ILE A 111 -2.34 -5.88 -12.52
N PRO A 112 -2.78 -7.15 -12.76
CA PRO A 112 -3.22 -7.56 -14.10
C PRO A 112 -4.37 -6.71 -14.65
N ASP A 113 -5.39 -6.42 -13.84
CA ASP A 113 -6.51 -5.57 -14.21
C ASP A 113 -6.50 -4.29 -13.38
N VAL A 114 -5.63 -3.35 -13.77
CA VAL A 114 -5.48 -2.07 -13.09
C VAL A 114 -6.77 -1.25 -13.09
N ALA A 115 -7.56 -1.32 -14.16
CA ALA A 115 -8.82 -0.59 -14.23
C ALA A 115 -9.80 -1.05 -13.15
N THR A 116 -9.88 -2.36 -12.89
CA THR A 116 -10.69 -2.91 -11.80
C THR A 116 -10.17 -2.44 -10.44
N ALA A 117 -8.86 -2.46 -10.23
CA ALA A 117 -8.27 -1.98 -8.98
C ALA A 117 -8.58 -0.49 -8.72
N LEU A 118 -8.50 0.35 -9.75
CA LEU A 118 -8.83 1.77 -9.64
C LEU A 118 -10.32 1.99 -9.37
N ARG A 119 -11.20 1.20 -9.98
CA ARG A 119 -12.64 1.26 -9.69
C ARG A 119 -12.93 0.86 -8.24
N GLU A 120 -12.26 -0.18 -7.72
CA GLU A 120 -12.40 -0.61 -6.33
C GLU A 120 -11.90 0.47 -5.36
N LEU A 121 -10.76 1.10 -5.64
CA LEU A 121 -10.28 2.23 -4.84
C LEU A 121 -11.29 3.37 -4.83
N ARG A 122 -11.84 3.73 -6.00
CA ARG A 122 -12.88 4.76 -6.09
C ARG A 122 -14.12 4.39 -5.27
N ARG A 123 -14.52 3.12 -5.32
CA ARG A 123 -15.71 2.64 -4.57
C ARG A 123 -15.53 2.77 -3.06
N VAL A 124 -14.37 2.38 -2.53
CA VAL A 124 -14.12 2.36 -1.09
C VAL A 124 -13.72 3.73 -0.53
N LEU A 125 -13.32 4.67 -1.38
CA LEU A 125 -13.03 6.03 -0.94
C LEU A 125 -14.31 6.83 -0.74
N LYS A 126 -14.36 7.60 0.33
CA LYS A 126 -15.46 8.54 0.58
C LYS A 126 -15.51 9.60 -0.52
N PRO A 127 -16.70 10.20 -0.80
CA PRO A 127 -16.76 11.41 -1.63
C PRO A 127 -15.82 12.49 -1.08
N GLY A 128 -14.99 13.05 -1.96
CA GLY A 128 -13.94 13.99 -1.56
C GLY A 128 -12.65 13.34 -1.07
N GLY A 129 -12.62 12.01 -0.94
CA GLY A 129 -11.41 11.28 -0.63
C GLY A 129 -10.39 11.35 -1.77
N SER A 130 -9.14 11.04 -1.47
CA SER A 130 -8.04 11.17 -2.43
C SER A 130 -7.22 9.89 -2.54
N LEU A 131 -6.72 9.63 -3.74
CA LEU A 131 -5.76 8.57 -4.01
C LEU A 131 -4.37 9.19 -4.15
N HIS A 132 -3.44 8.73 -3.32
CA HIS A 132 -2.03 9.12 -3.35
C HIS A 132 -1.23 7.96 -3.95
N PHE A 133 -0.53 8.21 -5.03
CA PHE A 133 0.20 7.14 -5.70
C PHE A 133 1.51 7.64 -6.31
N VAL A 134 2.46 6.73 -6.42
CA VAL A 134 3.70 6.91 -7.16
C VAL A 134 3.96 5.66 -8.00
N GLU A 135 4.34 5.89 -9.26
CA GLU A 135 4.62 4.84 -10.22
C GLU A 135 5.88 5.17 -11.02
N HIS A 136 6.44 4.15 -11.67
CA HIS A 136 7.53 4.36 -12.61
C HIS A 136 6.99 5.09 -13.86
N GLY A 137 7.68 6.15 -14.26
CA GLY A 137 7.41 6.83 -15.53
C GLY A 137 7.88 6.01 -16.73
N LEU A 138 7.37 6.35 -17.89
CA LEU A 138 7.85 5.79 -19.15
C LEU A 138 9.19 6.41 -19.55
#